data_bf049ebbef2918c8fbaedc423d4895f6
#
_entry.id   bf049ebbef2918c8fbaedc423d4895f6
#
_cell.length_a   1.000
_cell.length_b   1.000
_cell.length_c   1.000
_cell.angle_alpha   90.00
_cell.angle_beta   90.00
_cell.angle_gamma   90.00
#
_symmetry.space_group_name_H-M   'P 1'
#
loop_
_entity.id
_entity.type
_entity.pdbx_description
1 polymer ?
#
loop_
_entity_poly.entity_id
_entity_poly.type
_entity_poly.pdbx_seq_one_letter_code
_entity_poly.pdbx_strand_id
1 'polypeptide(L)'
;MGRSRTESPARRASGWTQEELELARLARGIAHPLRLRILRTLRQRGECVCGDLVEELPRAQSTVSQHLKVLKEAGLIRGEVEPPHVCYCLDDDTVRRLQALVEEL
;
A
#
# COMPACT_ATOMS: atom_id res chain seq x y z
N MET A 1 15.04 -5.48 -23.90
CA MET A 1 15.13 -5.71 -23.49
C MET A 1 15.60 -6.47 -22.89
N GLY A 2 15.76 -6.59 -22.81
CA GLY A 2 16.27 -7.39 -22.27
C GLY A 2 16.33 -8.08 -21.12
N ARG A 3 15.57 -8.22 -20.58
CA ARG A 3 15.62 -8.79 -19.53
C ARG A 3 15.79 -10.09 -19.59
N SER A 4 16.44 -10.59 -18.90
CA SER A 4 16.64 -11.90 -18.87
C SER A 4 15.51 -12.65 -18.67
N ARG A 5 15.48 -13.67 -19.20
CA ARG A 5 14.43 -14.44 -19.14
C ARG A 5 14.70 -15.63 -18.38
N THR A 6 15.63 -15.73 -17.50
CA THR A 6 15.77 -16.91 -16.74
C THR A 6 14.69 -16.95 -15.78
N GLU A 7 13.71 -17.68 -16.01
CA GLU A 7 12.56 -17.74 -15.19
C GLU A 7 12.57 -18.93 -14.31
N SER A 8 12.13 -18.79 -13.06
CA SER A 8 11.94 -19.94 -12.20
C SER A 8 10.72 -20.71 -12.69
N PRO A 9 10.64 -21.98 -12.34
CA PRO A 9 9.45 -22.76 -12.71
C PRO A 9 8.15 -22.16 -12.21
N ALA A 10 8.18 -21.54 -11.04
CA ALA A 10 6.98 -20.94 -10.51
C ALA A 10 6.52 -19.78 -11.39
N ARG A 11 7.45 -18.97 -11.87
CA ARG A 11 7.08 -17.89 -12.75
C ARG A 11 6.53 -18.39 -14.07
N ARG A 12 7.12 -19.44 -14.61
CA ARG A 12 6.62 -19.99 -15.84
C ARG A 12 5.21 -20.51 -15.69
N ALA A 13 4.92 -21.12 -14.54
CA ALA A 13 3.59 -21.64 -14.31
C ALA A 13 2.54 -20.56 -14.32
N SER A 14 2.85 -19.39 -13.75
CA SER A 14 1.89 -18.30 -13.72
C SER A 14 1.97 -17.41 -14.95
N GLY A 15 3.09 -17.45 -15.67
CA GLY A 15 3.29 -16.55 -16.80
C GLY A 15 3.74 -15.17 -16.40
N TRP A 16 3.96 -14.90 -15.12
CA TRP A 16 4.37 -13.58 -14.66
C TRP A 16 5.62 -13.68 -13.80
N THR A 17 6.43 -12.62 -13.81
CA THR A 17 7.58 -12.57 -12.92
C THR A 17 7.12 -12.19 -11.53
N GLN A 18 7.97 -12.44 -10.54
CA GLN A 18 7.67 -12.05 -9.17
C GLN A 18 7.52 -10.53 -9.05
N GLU A 19 8.39 -9.79 -9.76
CA GLU A 19 8.30 -8.34 -9.73
C GLU A 19 7.00 -7.84 -10.34
N GLU A 20 6.55 -8.47 -11.41
CA GLU A 20 5.27 -8.08 -12.00
C GLU A 20 4.11 -8.31 -11.05
N LEU A 21 4.12 -9.46 -10.36
CA LEU A 21 3.07 -9.75 -9.41
C LEU A 21 3.12 -8.80 -8.22
N GLU A 22 4.31 -8.51 -7.73
CA GLU A 22 4.47 -7.61 -6.60
C GLU A 22 4.04 -6.19 -6.96
N LEU A 23 4.49 -5.70 -8.11
CA LEU A 23 4.13 -4.35 -8.53
C LEU A 23 2.64 -4.23 -8.74
N ALA A 24 2.02 -5.23 -9.37
CA ALA A 24 0.58 -5.20 -9.60
C ALA A 24 -0.19 -5.15 -8.29
N ARG A 25 0.26 -5.94 -7.30
CA ARG A 25 -0.39 -5.96 -6.00
C ARG A 25 -0.27 -4.62 -5.29
N LEU A 26 0.93 -4.04 -5.30
CA LEU A 26 1.15 -2.75 -4.64
C LEU A 26 0.43 -1.62 -5.38
N ALA A 27 0.45 -1.66 -6.72
CA ALA A 27 -0.24 -0.64 -7.50
C ALA A 27 -1.73 -0.67 -7.27
N ARG A 28 -2.30 -1.87 -7.09
CA ARG A 28 -3.72 -1.96 -6.77
C ARG A 28 -4.01 -1.29 -5.43
N GLY A 29 -3.07 -1.38 -4.49
CA GLY A 29 -3.24 -0.73 -3.20
C GLY A 29 -3.34 0.78 -3.29
N ILE A 30 -2.75 1.40 -4.30
CA ILE A 30 -2.81 2.85 -4.45
C ILE A 30 -3.79 3.30 -5.52
N ALA A 31 -4.57 2.38 -6.09
CA ALA A 31 -5.38 2.68 -7.27
C ALA A 31 -6.74 3.28 -6.92
N HIS A 32 -6.76 4.28 -6.07
CA HIS A 32 -7.96 5.03 -5.75
C HIS A 32 -7.55 6.35 -5.10
N PRO A 33 -8.21 7.46 -5.49
CA PRO A 33 -7.81 8.76 -4.93
C PRO A 33 -7.83 8.82 -3.41
N LEU A 34 -8.80 8.17 -2.78
CA LEU A 34 -8.89 8.20 -1.32
C LEU A 34 -7.69 7.47 -0.70
N ARG A 35 -7.26 6.37 -1.31
CA ARG A 35 -6.09 5.66 -0.79
C ARG A 35 -4.83 6.49 -0.92
N LEU A 36 -4.70 7.23 -2.02
CA LEU A 36 -3.57 8.15 -2.16
C LEU A 36 -3.63 9.25 -1.11
N ARG A 37 -4.83 9.77 -0.85
CA ARG A 37 -4.99 10.80 0.17
C ARG A 37 -4.59 10.27 1.54
N ILE A 38 -4.96 9.05 1.86
CA ILE A 38 -4.58 8.45 3.14
C ILE A 38 -3.06 8.37 3.26
N LEU A 39 -2.40 7.85 2.22
CA LEU A 39 -0.95 7.72 2.26
C LEU A 39 -0.26 9.08 2.41
N ARG A 40 -0.74 10.08 1.69
CA ARG A 40 -0.17 11.41 1.79
C ARG A 40 -0.37 12.01 3.17
N THR A 41 -1.55 11.79 3.75
CA THR A 41 -1.82 12.29 5.09
C THR A 41 -0.86 11.68 6.09
N LEU A 42 -0.65 10.37 6.01
CA LEU A 42 0.28 9.71 6.92
C LEU A 42 1.71 10.19 6.69
N ARG A 43 2.08 10.40 5.44
CA ARG A 43 3.42 10.91 5.14
C ARG A 43 3.61 12.31 5.71
N GLN A 44 2.62 13.17 5.57
CA GLN A 44 2.73 14.55 6.04
C GLN A 44 2.80 14.63 7.57
N ARG A 45 2.10 13.71 8.24
CA ARG A 45 2.15 13.71 9.70
C ARG A 45 3.47 13.21 10.20
N GLY A 46 4.14 12.35 9.43
CA GLY A 46 5.45 11.85 9.82
C GLY A 46 5.42 10.86 10.95
N GLU A 47 4.27 10.46 11.40
CA GLU A 47 4.10 9.55 12.51
C GLU A 47 2.78 8.83 12.36
N CYS A 48 2.51 7.91 13.26
CA CYS A 48 1.26 7.16 13.21
C CYS A 48 0.11 8.05 13.62
N VAL A 49 -1.04 7.86 12.98
CA VAL A 49 -2.23 8.66 13.24
C VAL A 49 -3.27 7.77 13.86
N CYS A 50 -3.75 8.16 15.03
CA CYS A 50 -4.70 7.39 15.79
C CYS A 50 -6.01 8.13 15.87
N GLY A 51 -7.07 7.50 15.43
CA GLY A 51 -8.41 8.02 15.67
C GLY A 51 -8.86 9.14 14.76
N ASP A 52 -7.98 10.09 14.50
CA ASP A 52 -8.38 11.30 13.80
C ASP A 52 -8.32 11.19 12.28
N LEU A 53 -7.76 10.11 11.77
CA LEU A 53 -7.56 10.01 10.32
C LEU A 53 -8.88 10.09 9.57
N VAL A 54 -9.90 9.42 10.08
CA VAL A 54 -11.19 9.41 9.42
C VAL A 54 -11.77 10.83 9.34
N GLU A 55 -11.56 11.62 10.39
CA GLU A 55 -12.13 12.95 10.44
C GLU A 55 -11.48 13.91 9.46
N GLU A 56 -10.25 13.62 9.06
CA GLU A 56 -9.56 14.48 8.11
C GLU A 56 -9.89 14.17 6.67
N LEU A 57 -10.67 13.12 6.43
CA LEU A 57 -10.93 12.67 5.08
C LEU A 57 -12.37 12.98 4.68
N PRO A 58 -12.59 13.32 3.40
CA PRO A 58 -13.90 13.77 2.95
C PRO A 58 -14.82 12.60 2.60
N ARG A 59 -14.87 11.58 3.45
CA ARG A 59 -15.72 10.41 3.19
C ARG A 59 -16.21 9.83 4.50
N ALA A 60 -17.26 9.05 4.40
CA ALA A 60 -17.82 8.39 5.57
C ALA A 60 -16.86 7.39 6.16
N GLN A 61 -16.99 7.12 7.46
CA GLN A 61 -16.10 6.24 8.17
C GLN A 61 -16.08 4.84 7.57
N SER A 62 -17.22 4.31 7.14
CA SER A 62 -17.25 2.98 6.58
C SER A 62 -16.45 2.88 5.28
N THR A 63 -16.51 3.93 4.45
CA THR A 63 -15.75 3.98 3.22
C THR A 63 -14.25 4.07 3.51
N VAL A 64 -13.88 4.93 4.46
CA VAL A 64 -12.47 5.08 4.84
C VAL A 64 -11.94 3.75 5.39
N SER A 65 -12.74 3.07 6.21
CA SER A 65 -12.30 1.79 6.78
C SER A 65 -12.03 0.74 5.72
N GLN A 66 -12.85 0.70 4.68
CA GLN A 66 -12.63 -0.24 3.60
C GLN A 66 -11.33 0.03 2.87
N HIS A 67 -11.01 1.30 2.63
CA HIS A 67 -9.77 1.66 1.96
C HIS A 67 -8.55 1.43 2.85
N LEU A 68 -8.68 1.65 4.15
CA LEU A 68 -7.62 1.32 5.07
C LEU A 68 -7.30 -0.16 5.05
N LYS A 69 -8.34 -0.99 4.96
CA LYS A 69 -8.14 -2.43 4.89
C LYS A 69 -7.35 -2.82 3.65
N VAL A 70 -7.69 -2.25 2.50
CA VAL A 70 -6.98 -2.52 1.26
C VAL A 70 -5.51 -2.12 1.39
N LEU A 71 -5.24 -0.95 1.92
CA LEU A 71 -3.87 -0.48 2.11
C LEU A 71 -3.09 -1.37 3.06
N LYS A 72 -3.74 -1.81 4.12
CA LYS A 72 -3.09 -2.68 5.10
C LYS A 72 -2.77 -4.03 4.50
N GLU A 73 -3.70 -4.59 3.73
CA GLU A 73 -3.48 -5.88 3.09
C GLU A 73 -2.36 -5.82 2.06
N ALA A 74 -2.18 -4.67 1.42
CA ALA A 74 -1.09 -4.47 0.49
C ALA A 74 0.23 -4.21 1.18
N GLY A 75 0.22 -4.00 2.50
CA GLY A 75 1.43 -3.74 3.25
C GLY A 75 1.91 -2.30 3.20
N LEU A 76 1.10 -1.40 2.63
CA LEU A 76 1.50 0.00 2.50
C LEU A 76 1.32 0.79 3.79
N ILE A 77 0.45 0.31 4.66
CA ILE A 77 0.30 0.87 6.00
C ILE A 77 0.25 -0.27 7.01
N ARG A 78 0.55 0.07 8.25
CA ARG A 78 0.42 -0.86 9.36
C ARG A 78 -0.63 -0.34 10.31
N GLY A 79 -1.47 -1.24 10.81
CA GLY A 79 -2.43 -0.90 11.83
C GLY A 79 -1.97 -1.43 13.16
N GLU A 80 -1.90 -0.57 14.18
CA GLU A 80 -1.51 -0.97 15.52
C GLU A 80 -2.65 -0.69 16.45
N VAL A 81 -3.03 -1.70 17.23
CA VAL A 81 -4.16 -1.57 18.11
C VAL A 81 -3.68 -1.17 19.50
N GLU A 82 -4.13 0.01 19.94
CA GLU A 82 -3.89 0.46 21.30
C GLU A 82 -5.25 0.83 21.84
N PRO A 83 -5.93 -0.07 22.51
CA PRO A 83 -7.30 0.19 22.91
C PRO A 83 -7.39 1.48 23.72
N PRO A 84 -8.43 2.28 23.47
CA PRO A 84 -9.55 2.00 22.58
C PRO A 84 -9.32 2.44 21.12
N HIS A 85 -8.07 2.73 20.73
CA HIS A 85 -7.80 3.29 19.42
C HIS A 85 -7.09 2.31 18.51
N VAL A 86 -7.22 2.52 17.22
CA VAL A 86 -6.40 1.87 16.21
C VAL A 86 -5.59 2.98 15.55
N CYS A 87 -4.28 2.82 15.53
CA CYS A 87 -3.38 3.78 14.94
C CYS A 87 -2.87 3.23 13.62
N TYR A 88 -2.72 4.10 12.62
CA TYR A 88 -2.24 3.70 11.31
C TYR A 88 -0.93 4.40 11.01
N CYS A 89 0.05 3.61 10.56
CA CYS A 89 1.39 4.11 10.27
C CYS A 89 1.74 3.78 8.84
N LEU A 90 2.40 4.71 8.16
CA LEU A 90 2.90 4.44 6.82
C LEU A 90 4.02 3.41 6.92
N ASP A 91 3.98 2.41 6.05
CA ASP A 91 5.07 1.46 5.96
C ASP A 91 6.03 1.97 4.89
N ASP A 92 7.07 2.67 5.35
CA ASP A 92 7.96 3.36 4.45
C ASP A 92 8.75 2.40 3.56
N ASP A 93 9.12 1.25 4.09
CA ASP A 93 9.87 0.28 3.29
C ASP A 93 9.03 -0.22 2.13
N THR A 94 7.76 -0.48 2.36
CA THR A 94 6.88 -0.96 1.30
C THR A 94 6.65 0.13 0.26
N VAL A 95 6.48 1.38 0.71
CA VAL A 95 6.32 2.49 -0.23
C VAL A 95 7.57 2.64 -1.09
N ARG A 96 8.74 2.53 -0.49
CA ARG A 96 9.99 2.60 -1.27
C ARG A 96 10.12 1.45 -2.24
N ARG A 97 9.66 0.26 -1.83
CA ARG A 97 9.68 -0.88 -2.73
C ARG A 97 8.79 -0.63 -3.94
N LEU A 98 7.60 -0.08 -3.72
CA LEU A 98 6.72 0.27 -4.82
C LEU A 98 7.40 1.28 -5.75
N GLN A 99 8.01 2.30 -5.19
CA GLN A 99 8.67 3.32 -5.99
C GLN A 99 9.79 2.72 -6.82
N ALA A 100 10.57 1.82 -6.24
CA ALA A 100 11.66 1.17 -6.95
C ALA A 100 11.15 0.30 -8.10
N LEU A 101 10.07 -0.41 -7.87
CA LEU A 101 9.48 -1.25 -8.91
C LEU A 101 8.96 -0.41 -10.07
N VAL A 102 8.35 0.73 -9.76
CA VAL A 102 7.87 1.63 -10.80
C VAL A 102 9.03 2.20 -11.60
N GLU A 103 10.13 2.53 -10.92
CA GLU A 103 11.28 3.08 -11.62
C GLU A 103 11.89 2.11 -12.61
N GLU A 104 11.72 0.84 -12.39
CA GLU A 104 12.27 -0.16 -13.29
C GLU A 104 11.39 -0.41 -14.50
N LEU A 105 10.25 0.23 -14.57
CA LEU A 105 9.45 0.15 -15.77
C LEU A 105 10.14 0.89 -16.91
#